data_620b749171be6c40b2966be624662282
#
_entry.id   620b749171be6c40b2966be624662282
#
_cell.length_a   1.000
_cell.length_b   1.000
_cell.length_c   1.000
_cell.angle_alpha   90.00
_cell.angle_beta   90.00
_cell.angle_gamma   90.00
#
_symmetry.space_group_name_H-M   'P 1'
#
loop_
_entity.id
_entity.type
_entity.pdbx_description
1 polymer ?
#
loop_
_entity_poly.entity_id
_entity_poly.type
_entity_poly.pdbx_seq_one_letter_code
_entity_poly.pdbx_strand_id
1 'polypeptide(L)'
;AIGFANSFARVGPMAIVPILAWLIDPDVSSRPGWSITALVLGIFVIIMSFPLTRLIRNKPEEYGLLPYGDADKDGKPNKSANASIDFTVREALKTRAFWLISLGHGLTAMVLVTFMLHLAPMMTDKSYSLQTASFVVTAYTGVTMAFQVIGGYIGDKIRKNVALMLFSMCLAIAVLVLVLGPTSLFVAYIFAALFGIGFGGRNPLASSIRGDYFGRANFGKIMGVGALPMNFMMVIGPLFAGYMRDVTGSYSVGFLGLAVCAFLGSILFLFATRPPDPIRTNKFRA
;
A
#
# COMPACT_ATOMS: atom_id res chain seq x y z
N ALA A 1 3.13 -12.29 -9.16
CA ALA A 1 3.27 -11.20 -10.14
C ALA A 1 3.14 -9.80 -9.50
N ILE A 2 2.04 -9.45 -8.79
CA ILE A 2 1.81 -8.12 -8.21
C ILE A 2 2.91 -7.71 -7.21
N GLY A 3 3.37 -8.63 -6.35
CA GLY A 3 4.45 -8.37 -5.40
C GLY A 3 5.75 -7.98 -6.09
N PHE A 4 6.12 -8.66 -7.17
CA PHE A 4 7.29 -8.35 -7.99
C PHE A 4 7.18 -6.96 -8.62
N ALA A 5 6.06 -6.65 -9.27
CA ALA A 5 5.84 -5.34 -9.90
C ALA A 5 5.95 -4.21 -8.88
N ASN A 6 5.37 -4.38 -7.68
CA ASN A 6 5.44 -3.41 -6.61
C ASN A 6 6.87 -3.24 -6.04
N SER A 7 7.68 -4.31 -5.98
CA SER A 7 9.07 -4.23 -5.55
C SER A 7 9.91 -3.44 -6.53
N PHE A 8 9.78 -3.70 -7.83
CA PHE A 8 10.50 -2.92 -8.86
C PHE A 8 10.09 -1.45 -8.87
N ALA A 9 8.83 -1.12 -8.59
CA ALA A 9 8.38 0.26 -8.47
C ALA A 9 9.08 1.04 -7.34
N ARG A 10 9.69 0.36 -6.36
CA ARG A 10 10.45 0.98 -5.25
C ARG A 10 11.90 1.29 -5.58
N VAL A 11 12.46 0.63 -6.60
CA VAL A 11 13.84 0.85 -7.02
C VAL A 11 14.04 2.30 -7.51
N GLY A 12 13.08 2.84 -8.25
CA GLY A 12 13.12 4.22 -8.75
C GLY A 12 13.27 5.25 -7.62
N PRO A 13 12.33 5.34 -6.67
CA PRO A 13 12.45 6.23 -5.52
C PRO A 13 13.73 6.01 -4.70
N MET A 14 14.14 4.76 -4.49
CA MET A 14 15.34 4.44 -3.72
C MET A 14 16.62 5.02 -4.37
N ALA A 15 16.69 5.04 -5.69
CA ALA A 15 17.82 5.61 -6.43
C ALA A 15 17.69 7.15 -6.58
N ILE A 16 16.49 7.65 -6.88
CA ILE A 16 16.28 9.06 -7.21
C ILE A 16 16.29 9.97 -5.97
N VAL A 17 15.76 9.52 -4.83
CA VAL A 17 15.65 10.36 -3.62
C VAL A 17 17.02 10.87 -3.12
N PRO A 18 18.09 10.06 -3.02
CA PRO A 18 19.41 10.58 -2.65
C PRO A 18 19.97 11.59 -3.64
N ILE A 19 19.74 11.38 -4.94
CA ILE A 19 20.17 12.29 -6.00
C ILE A 19 19.44 13.63 -5.89
N LEU A 20 18.12 13.58 -5.65
CA LEU A 20 17.33 14.79 -5.45
C LEU A 20 17.78 15.54 -4.20
N ALA A 21 17.98 14.85 -3.07
CA ALA A 21 18.46 15.46 -1.84
C ALA A 21 19.80 16.17 -2.08
N TRP A 22 20.70 15.56 -2.86
CA TRP A 22 21.96 16.19 -3.23
C TRP A 22 21.77 17.42 -4.12
N LEU A 23 20.85 17.41 -5.09
CA LEU A 23 20.59 18.52 -6.01
C LEU A 23 19.91 19.72 -5.33
N ILE A 24 19.08 19.49 -4.31
CA ILE A 24 18.31 20.55 -3.63
C ILE A 24 18.95 21.07 -2.35
N ASP A 25 20.11 20.58 -1.96
CA ASP A 25 20.81 20.95 -0.74
C ASP A 25 21.11 22.49 -0.72
N PRO A 26 20.51 23.25 0.23
CA PRO A 26 20.64 24.68 0.26
C PRO A 26 22.03 25.17 0.71
N ASP A 27 22.81 24.31 1.36
CA ASP A 27 24.11 24.66 1.92
C ASP A 27 25.23 24.79 0.86
N VAL A 28 24.91 24.38 -0.38
CA VAL A 28 25.88 24.41 -1.49
C VAL A 28 25.33 25.27 -2.63
N SER A 29 25.81 26.52 -2.70
CA SER A 29 25.38 27.54 -3.68
C SER A 29 25.59 27.16 -5.15
N SER A 30 26.46 26.21 -5.44
CA SER A 30 26.69 25.71 -6.82
C SER A 30 25.65 24.70 -7.31
N ARG A 31 24.71 24.28 -6.48
CA ARG A 31 23.68 23.31 -6.84
C ARG A 31 22.42 24.00 -7.39
N PRO A 32 21.67 23.31 -8.27
CA PRO A 32 20.51 23.91 -8.96
C PRO A 32 19.39 24.40 -8.03
N GLY A 33 19.32 23.87 -6.80
CA GLY A 33 18.25 24.14 -5.87
C GLY A 33 16.92 23.44 -6.24
N TRP A 34 15.94 23.55 -5.38
CA TRP A 34 14.68 22.81 -5.52
C TRP A 34 13.86 23.21 -6.76
N SER A 35 13.83 24.51 -7.13
CA SER A 35 13.00 24.99 -8.23
C SER A 35 13.46 24.47 -9.58
N ILE A 36 14.76 24.53 -9.87
CA ILE A 36 15.35 24.04 -11.12
C ILE A 36 15.25 22.50 -11.16
N THR A 37 15.54 21.84 -10.05
CA THR A 37 15.41 20.38 -9.93
C THR A 37 13.99 19.91 -10.20
N ALA A 38 12.97 20.58 -9.64
CA ALA A 38 11.58 20.27 -9.88
C ALA A 38 11.18 20.49 -11.35
N LEU A 39 11.63 21.58 -11.99
CA LEU A 39 11.37 21.86 -13.39
C LEU A 39 11.96 20.78 -14.30
N VAL A 40 13.24 20.43 -14.08
CA VAL A 40 13.94 19.40 -14.87
C VAL A 40 13.27 18.05 -14.73
N LEU A 41 12.87 17.68 -13.49
CA LEU A 41 12.11 16.44 -13.22
C LEU A 41 10.76 16.44 -13.93
N GLY A 42 10.03 17.55 -13.88
CA GLY A 42 8.75 17.68 -14.57
C GLY A 42 8.89 17.47 -16.08
N ILE A 43 9.86 18.13 -16.72
CA ILE A 43 10.16 17.95 -18.14
C ILE A 43 10.58 16.50 -18.44
N PHE A 44 11.43 15.91 -17.63
CA PHE A 44 11.87 14.51 -17.78
C PHE A 44 10.68 13.55 -17.73
N VAL A 45 9.76 13.71 -16.76
CA VAL A 45 8.55 12.87 -16.64
C VAL A 45 7.66 13.02 -17.88
N ILE A 46 7.45 14.23 -18.39
CA ILE A 46 6.67 14.47 -19.62
C ILE A 46 7.30 13.77 -20.82
N ILE A 47 8.61 13.96 -21.01
CA ILE A 47 9.33 13.34 -22.14
C ILE A 47 9.30 11.81 -22.05
N MET A 48 9.49 11.23 -20.86
CA MET A 48 9.47 9.77 -20.65
C MET A 48 8.07 9.18 -20.75
N SER A 49 7.05 9.92 -20.36
CA SER A 49 5.66 9.43 -20.39
C SER A 49 5.21 9.10 -21.81
N PHE A 50 5.63 9.90 -22.80
CA PHE A 50 5.19 9.73 -24.18
C PHE A 50 5.64 8.40 -24.81
N PRO A 51 6.94 8.01 -24.82
CA PRO A 51 7.35 6.71 -25.32
C PRO A 51 6.83 5.55 -24.47
N LEU A 52 6.78 5.70 -23.12
CA LEU A 52 6.31 4.65 -22.23
C LEU A 52 4.84 4.30 -22.47
N THR A 53 3.96 5.30 -22.66
CA THR A 53 2.55 5.06 -22.96
C THR A 53 2.35 4.32 -24.28
N ARG A 54 3.27 4.48 -25.25
CA ARG A 54 3.25 3.74 -26.52
C ARG A 54 3.66 2.27 -26.37
N LEU A 55 4.45 1.93 -25.38
CA LEU A 55 4.88 0.56 -25.08
C LEU A 55 3.84 -0.23 -24.28
N ILE A 56 3.01 0.46 -23.49
CA ILE A 56 1.98 -0.17 -22.68
C ILE A 56 0.80 -0.57 -23.56
N ARG A 57 0.39 -1.83 -23.47
CA ARG A 57 -0.77 -2.38 -24.17
C ARG A 57 -1.87 -2.72 -23.17
N ASN A 58 -3.10 -2.49 -23.57
CA ASN A 58 -4.24 -2.61 -22.66
C ASN A 58 -4.67 -4.06 -22.43
N LYS A 59 -4.57 -4.89 -23.47
CA LYS A 59 -5.07 -6.26 -23.42
C LYS A 59 -4.15 -7.22 -24.18
N PRO A 60 -3.81 -8.38 -23.58
CA PRO A 60 -3.01 -9.41 -24.24
C PRO A 60 -3.73 -10.03 -25.46
N GLU A 61 -5.07 -10.03 -25.46
CA GLU A 61 -5.89 -10.59 -26.54
C GLU A 61 -5.70 -9.85 -27.86
N GLU A 62 -5.36 -8.55 -27.85
CA GLU A 62 -5.06 -7.73 -29.03
C GLU A 62 -3.83 -8.25 -29.80
N TYR A 63 -3.03 -9.10 -29.16
CA TYR A 63 -1.83 -9.75 -29.72
C TYR A 63 -1.99 -11.26 -29.88
N GLY A 64 -3.22 -11.78 -29.79
CA GLY A 64 -3.48 -13.22 -29.85
C GLY A 64 -2.95 -14.00 -28.63
N LEU A 65 -2.62 -13.31 -27.54
CA LEU A 65 -2.16 -13.93 -26.31
C LEU A 65 -3.33 -14.08 -25.34
N LEU A 66 -3.38 -15.20 -24.62
CA LEU A 66 -4.33 -15.40 -23.53
C LEU A 66 -3.77 -14.82 -22.22
N PRO A 67 -4.62 -14.29 -21.33
CA PRO A 67 -4.20 -13.90 -19.99
C PRO A 67 -3.54 -15.06 -19.27
N TYR A 68 -2.48 -14.77 -18.50
CA TYR A 68 -1.75 -15.80 -17.76
C TYR A 68 -2.68 -16.54 -16.77
N GLY A 69 -2.78 -17.86 -16.93
CA GLY A 69 -3.66 -18.72 -16.14
C GLY A 69 -5.01 -19.05 -16.79
N ASP A 70 -5.37 -18.42 -17.90
CA ASP A 70 -6.61 -18.68 -18.63
C ASP A 70 -6.42 -19.72 -19.78
N ALA A 71 -5.19 -20.16 -19.99
CA ALA A 71 -4.87 -21.28 -20.90
C ALA A 71 -4.76 -22.60 -20.13
N ASP A 72 -5.30 -23.67 -20.69
CA ASP A 72 -4.99 -25.04 -20.27
C ASP A 72 -3.56 -25.46 -20.70
N LYS A 73 -3.15 -26.67 -20.35
CA LYS A 73 -1.82 -27.20 -20.71
C LYS A 73 -1.61 -27.30 -22.25
N ASP A 74 -2.69 -27.24 -23.02
CA ASP A 74 -2.68 -27.31 -24.47
C ASP A 74 -2.84 -25.93 -25.14
N GLY A 75 -2.75 -24.82 -24.37
CA GLY A 75 -2.86 -23.45 -24.88
C GLY A 75 -4.28 -23.04 -25.26
N LYS A 76 -5.30 -23.82 -24.93
CA LYS A 76 -6.70 -23.50 -25.20
C LYS A 76 -7.30 -22.69 -24.07
N PRO A 77 -8.30 -21.81 -24.34
CA PRO A 77 -8.99 -21.06 -23.29
C PRO A 77 -9.59 -22.02 -22.24
N ASN A 78 -9.12 -21.90 -21.00
CA ASN A 78 -9.63 -22.71 -19.91
C ASN A 78 -11.07 -22.26 -19.57
N LYS A 79 -12.05 -23.07 -19.94
CA LYS A 79 -13.48 -22.80 -19.67
C LYS A 79 -13.79 -22.68 -18.18
N SER A 80 -12.95 -23.26 -17.31
CA SER A 80 -13.08 -23.11 -15.85
C SER A 80 -12.63 -21.73 -15.34
N ALA A 81 -11.70 -21.04 -16.03
CA ALA A 81 -11.28 -19.69 -15.70
C ALA A 81 -12.38 -18.65 -15.99
N ASN A 82 -13.28 -18.95 -16.95
CA ASN A 82 -14.43 -18.09 -17.28
C ASN A 82 -15.62 -18.22 -16.31
N ALA A 83 -15.56 -19.10 -15.32
CA ALA A 83 -16.56 -19.21 -14.26
C ALA A 83 -16.27 -18.28 -13.07
N SER A 84 -15.39 -17.27 -13.21
CA SER A 84 -15.22 -16.25 -12.21
C SER A 84 -16.50 -15.41 -12.12
N ILE A 85 -17.15 -15.47 -10.94
CA ILE A 85 -18.35 -14.71 -10.70
C ILE A 85 -17.95 -13.25 -10.51
N ASP A 86 -18.29 -12.45 -11.53
CA ASP A 86 -18.00 -11.03 -11.52
C ASP A 86 -19.11 -10.24 -10.87
N PHE A 87 -18.78 -9.50 -9.84
CA PHE A 87 -19.69 -8.56 -9.20
C PHE A 87 -19.77 -7.26 -9.99
N THR A 88 -20.96 -6.67 -10.07
CA THR A 88 -21.10 -5.26 -10.40
C THR A 88 -20.70 -4.40 -9.20
N VAL A 89 -20.40 -3.12 -9.42
CA VAL A 89 -20.09 -2.17 -8.31
C VAL A 89 -21.24 -2.12 -7.30
N ARG A 90 -22.50 -2.10 -7.78
CA ARG A 90 -23.68 -2.03 -6.92
C ARG A 90 -23.84 -3.29 -6.06
N GLU A 91 -23.54 -4.46 -6.60
CA GLU A 91 -23.55 -5.72 -5.86
C GLU A 91 -22.43 -5.75 -4.83
N ALA A 92 -21.20 -5.34 -5.21
CA ALA A 92 -20.07 -5.27 -4.29
C ALA A 92 -20.33 -4.36 -3.09
N LEU A 93 -20.90 -3.16 -3.32
CA LEU A 93 -21.26 -2.18 -2.29
C LEU A 93 -22.27 -2.73 -1.26
N LYS A 94 -23.09 -3.71 -1.62
CA LYS A 94 -24.06 -4.36 -0.71
C LYS A 94 -23.41 -5.41 0.18
N THR A 95 -22.15 -5.80 -0.08
CA THR A 95 -21.47 -6.84 0.70
C THR A 95 -20.75 -6.26 1.91
N ARG A 96 -20.75 -6.98 3.02
CA ARG A 96 -19.94 -6.65 4.20
C ARG A 96 -18.44 -6.67 3.87
N ALA A 97 -18.01 -7.61 3.03
CA ALA A 97 -16.61 -7.76 2.64
C ALA A 97 -16.06 -6.49 1.99
N PHE A 98 -16.82 -5.82 1.12
CA PHE A 98 -16.40 -4.57 0.47
C PHE A 98 -16.05 -3.50 1.51
N TRP A 99 -16.92 -3.26 2.48
CA TRP A 99 -16.73 -2.23 3.49
C TRP A 99 -15.63 -2.58 4.48
N LEU A 100 -15.57 -3.84 4.93
CA LEU A 100 -14.52 -4.31 5.83
C LEU A 100 -13.12 -4.20 5.21
N ILE A 101 -12.97 -4.57 3.92
CA ILE A 101 -11.71 -4.42 3.19
C ILE A 101 -11.38 -2.94 2.97
N SER A 102 -12.35 -2.11 2.57
CA SER A 102 -12.11 -0.70 2.25
C SER A 102 -11.78 0.12 3.50
N LEU A 103 -12.51 -0.08 4.60
CA LEU A 103 -12.26 0.59 5.87
C LEU A 103 -10.97 0.08 6.53
N GLY A 104 -10.75 -1.23 6.55
CA GLY A 104 -9.50 -1.81 7.07
C GLY A 104 -8.27 -1.32 6.31
N HIS A 105 -8.40 -1.19 4.97
CA HIS A 105 -7.35 -0.60 4.15
C HIS A 105 -7.16 0.89 4.46
N GLY A 106 -8.23 1.64 4.61
CA GLY A 106 -8.18 3.07 4.95
C GLY A 106 -7.49 3.33 6.28
N LEU A 107 -7.91 2.65 7.35
CA LEU A 107 -7.32 2.79 8.68
C LEU A 107 -5.83 2.46 8.69
N THR A 108 -5.40 1.43 7.99
CA THR A 108 -3.98 1.07 7.91
C THR A 108 -3.18 1.95 6.96
N ALA A 109 -3.77 2.45 5.86
CA ALA A 109 -3.14 3.39 4.94
C ALA A 109 -2.95 4.78 5.58
N MET A 110 -3.89 5.21 6.40
CA MET A 110 -3.78 6.43 7.21
C MET A 110 -2.48 6.43 8.04
N VAL A 111 -2.20 5.31 8.72
CA VAL A 111 -0.97 5.16 9.51
C VAL A 111 0.27 5.27 8.63
N LEU A 112 0.28 4.59 7.47
CA LEU A 112 1.42 4.61 6.54
C LEU A 112 1.75 6.02 6.07
N VAL A 113 0.75 6.79 5.63
CA VAL A 113 0.96 8.16 5.13
C VAL A 113 1.40 9.08 6.26
N THR A 114 0.82 8.93 7.45
CA THR A 114 1.23 9.73 8.60
C THR A 114 2.69 9.49 8.97
N PHE A 115 3.14 8.23 8.96
CA PHE A 115 4.55 7.92 9.19
C PHE A 115 5.47 8.47 8.10
N MET A 116 5.07 8.44 6.83
CA MET A 116 5.86 9.04 5.76
C MET A 116 6.10 10.53 5.96
N LEU A 117 5.14 11.24 6.54
CA LEU A 117 5.22 12.69 6.75
C LEU A 117 5.83 13.08 8.11
N HIS A 118 5.52 12.34 9.17
CA HIS A 118 5.83 12.73 10.54
C HIS A 118 6.86 11.82 11.25
N LEU A 119 7.43 10.80 10.57
CA LEU A 119 8.40 9.92 11.22
C LEU A 119 9.66 10.66 11.66
N ALA A 120 10.25 11.47 10.76
CA ALA A 120 11.47 12.20 11.08
C ALA A 120 11.23 13.22 12.21
N PRO A 121 10.20 14.12 12.17
CA PRO A 121 9.86 14.98 13.28
C PRO A 121 9.58 14.22 14.60
N MET A 122 8.84 13.12 14.53
CA MET A 122 8.55 12.30 15.72
C MET A 122 9.81 11.68 16.32
N MET A 123 10.73 11.21 15.49
CA MET A 123 12.00 10.67 15.98
C MET A 123 12.88 11.75 16.60
N THR A 124 12.92 12.96 16.02
CA THR A 124 13.67 14.09 16.61
C THR A 124 13.06 14.55 17.92
N ASP A 125 11.74 14.57 18.06
CA ASP A 125 11.05 14.84 19.34
C ASP A 125 11.44 13.80 20.43
N LYS A 126 11.77 12.56 20.02
CA LYS A 126 12.30 11.52 20.90
C LYS A 126 13.83 11.54 21.03
N SER A 127 14.49 12.63 20.66
CA SER A 127 15.95 12.82 20.74
C SER A 127 16.79 11.89 19.85
N TYR A 128 16.22 11.30 18.82
CA TYR A 128 17.00 10.66 17.76
C TYR A 128 17.59 11.73 16.83
N SER A 129 18.77 11.49 16.29
CA SER A 129 19.33 12.37 15.25
C SER A 129 18.52 12.24 13.94
N LEU A 130 18.50 13.30 13.12
CA LEU A 130 17.88 13.26 11.79
C LEU A 130 18.54 12.20 10.90
N GLN A 131 19.83 11.98 11.05
CA GLN A 131 20.57 10.93 10.35
C GLN A 131 20.06 9.54 10.75
N THR A 132 19.81 9.28 12.04
CA THR A 132 19.21 8.04 12.51
C THR A 132 17.82 7.83 11.91
N ALA A 133 16.98 8.87 11.90
CA ALA A 133 15.67 8.82 11.27
C ALA A 133 15.76 8.42 9.78
N SER A 134 16.71 9.00 9.04
CA SER A 134 16.95 8.67 7.63
C SER A 134 17.37 7.21 7.42
N PHE A 135 18.25 6.68 8.28
CA PHE A 135 18.65 5.27 8.22
C PHE A 135 17.48 4.32 8.55
N VAL A 136 16.61 4.70 9.49
CA VAL A 136 15.39 3.94 9.81
C VAL A 136 14.45 3.90 8.61
N VAL A 137 14.30 5.02 7.88
CA VAL A 137 13.51 5.07 6.63
C VAL A 137 14.10 4.12 5.59
N THR A 138 15.41 4.15 5.40
CA THR A 138 16.10 3.25 4.46
C THR A 138 15.92 1.79 4.86
N ALA A 139 16.08 1.47 6.14
CA ALA A 139 15.95 0.12 6.67
C ALA A 139 14.53 -0.44 6.45
N TYR A 140 13.48 0.32 6.86
CA TYR A 140 12.11 -0.18 6.64
C TYR A 140 11.76 -0.28 5.15
N THR A 141 12.32 0.57 4.29
CA THR A 141 12.10 0.51 2.84
C THR A 141 12.71 -0.78 2.25
N GLY A 142 13.93 -1.13 2.66
CA GLY A 142 14.58 -2.38 2.25
C GLY A 142 13.78 -3.61 2.69
N VAL A 143 13.33 -3.64 3.95
CA VAL A 143 12.45 -4.71 4.45
C VAL A 143 11.12 -4.75 3.69
N THR A 144 10.53 -3.59 3.39
CA THR A 144 9.30 -3.48 2.59
C THR A 144 9.47 -4.13 1.23
N MET A 145 10.58 -3.88 0.52
CA MET A 145 10.85 -4.48 -0.79
C MET A 145 10.88 -6.02 -0.72
N ALA A 146 11.58 -6.57 0.26
CA ALA A 146 11.65 -8.01 0.45
C ALA A 146 10.26 -8.61 0.76
N PHE A 147 9.53 -7.98 1.67
CA PHE A 147 8.22 -8.46 2.10
C PHE A 147 7.09 -8.21 1.09
N GLN A 148 7.26 -7.38 0.08
CA GLN A 148 6.31 -7.32 -1.05
C GLN A 148 6.30 -8.63 -1.86
N VAL A 149 7.46 -9.28 -2.03
CA VAL A 149 7.55 -10.58 -2.69
C VAL A 149 7.07 -11.70 -1.75
N ILE A 150 7.62 -11.73 -0.53
CA ILE A 150 7.30 -12.72 0.49
C ILE A 150 5.79 -12.69 0.84
N GLY A 151 5.23 -11.51 1.01
CA GLY A 151 3.81 -11.30 1.32
C GLY A 151 2.89 -11.80 0.21
N GLY A 152 3.28 -11.57 -1.08
CA GLY A 152 2.58 -12.17 -2.22
C GLY A 152 2.58 -13.69 -2.15
N TYR A 153 3.74 -14.31 -1.90
CA TYR A 153 3.87 -15.75 -1.77
C TYR A 153 3.06 -16.32 -0.59
N ILE A 154 3.10 -15.67 0.57
CA ILE A 154 2.32 -16.05 1.77
C ILE A 154 0.81 -15.98 1.46
N GLY A 155 0.36 -14.93 0.77
CA GLY A 155 -1.04 -14.77 0.41
C GLY A 155 -1.55 -15.78 -0.63
N ASP A 156 -0.65 -16.44 -1.34
CA ASP A 156 -1.00 -17.57 -2.22
C ASP A 156 -1.11 -18.90 -1.45
N LYS A 157 -0.55 -18.98 -0.25
CA LYS A 157 -0.53 -20.20 0.59
C LYS A 157 -1.59 -20.21 1.70
N ILE A 158 -1.94 -19.04 2.24
CA ILE A 158 -2.93 -18.90 3.30
C ILE A 158 -4.08 -17.99 2.87
N ARG A 159 -5.16 -17.98 3.64
CA ARG A 159 -6.32 -17.12 3.37
C ARG A 159 -5.90 -15.65 3.41
N LYS A 160 -6.13 -14.92 2.32
CA LYS A 160 -5.67 -13.52 2.14
C LYS A 160 -6.17 -12.56 3.20
N ASN A 161 -7.38 -12.77 3.74
CA ASN A 161 -7.91 -11.95 4.84
C ASN A 161 -7.10 -12.13 6.14
N VAL A 162 -6.67 -13.37 6.43
CA VAL A 162 -5.81 -13.67 7.60
C VAL A 162 -4.41 -13.09 7.38
N ALA A 163 -3.83 -13.27 6.18
CA ALA A 163 -2.54 -12.67 5.85
C ALA A 163 -2.55 -11.14 5.99
N LEU A 164 -3.60 -10.48 5.47
CA LEU A 164 -3.80 -9.03 5.63
C LEU A 164 -3.89 -8.62 7.09
N MET A 165 -4.63 -9.38 7.91
CA MET A 165 -4.74 -9.13 9.35
C MET A 165 -3.35 -9.22 10.01
N LEU A 166 -2.59 -10.28 9.76
CA LEU A 166 -1.27 -10.48 10.38
C LEU A 166 -0.28 -9.37 10.00
N PHE A 167 -0.17 -9.04 8.72
CA PHE A 167 0.72 -7.96 8.28
C PHE A 167 0.27 -6.58 8.80
N SER A 168 -1.04 -6.32 8.87
CA SER A 168 -1.56 -5.06 9.43
C SER A 168 -1.36 -5.00 10.94
N MET A 169 -1.39 -6.14 11.64
CA MET A 169 -1.07 -6.23 13.05
C MET A 169 0.41 -5.90 13.32
N CYS A 170 1.34 -6.43 12.48
CA CYS A 170 2.75 -6.07 12.55
C CYS A 170 2.94 -4.54 12.44
N LEU A 171 2.15 -3.87 11.57
CA LEU A 171 2.19 -2.42 11.45
C LEU A 171 1.76 -1.73 12.75
N ALA A 172 0.66 -2.16 13.38
CA ALA A 172 0.18 -1.61 14.66
C ALA A 172 1.22 -1.81 15.77
N ILE A 173 1.81 -3.00 15.86
CA ILE A 173 2.86 -3.33 16.85
C ILE A 173 4.11 -2.46 16.59
N ALA A 174 4.51 -2.25 15.34
CA ALA A 174 5.64 -1.38 15.00
C ALA A 174 5.45 0.02 15.58
N VAL A 175 4.25 0.61 15.40
CA VAL A 175 3.94 1.94 15.95
C VAL A 175 4.07 1.93 17.47
N LEU A 176 3.50 0.95 18.16
CA LEU A 176 3.58 0.84 19.62
C LEU A 176 5.03 0.70 20.10
N VAL A 177 5.85 -0.11 19.43
CA VAL A 177 7.27 -0.29 19.76
C VAL A 177 8.02 1.05 19.67
N LEU A 178 7.79 1.84 18.62
CA LEU A 178 8.47 3.14 18.48
C LEU A 178 7.97 4.17 19.48
N VAL A 179 6.67 4.20 19.76
CA VAL A 179 6.06 5.23 20.65
C VAL A 179 6.36 4.93 22.12
N LEU A 180 6.16 3.70 22.55
CA LEU A 180 6.27 3.30 23.97
C LEU A 180 7.68 2.87 24.35
N GLY A 181 8.50 2.45 23.39
CA GLY A 181 9.85 1.96 23.66
C GLY A 181 10.81 3.10 24.03
N PRO A 182 11.91 2.76 24.73
CA PRO A 182 12.96 3.69 25.07
C PRO A 182 13.66 4.22 23.82
N THR A 183 14.27 5.40 23.92
CA THR A 183 15.09 5.99 22.85
C THR A 183 16.38 5.18 22.70
N SER A 184 16.38 4.25 21.76
CA SER A 184 17.56 3.41 21.44
C SER A 184 17.55 3.00 19.98
N LEU A 185 18.75 2.79 19.41
CA LEU A 185 18.88 2.31 18.04
C LEU A 185 18.22 0.94 17.85
N PHE A 186 18.27 0.08 18.86
CA PHE A 186 17.64 -1.22 18.84
C PHE A 186 16.11 -1.12 18.62
N VAL A 187 15.44 -0.25 19.38
CA VAL A 187 14.00 0.00 19.24
C VAL A 187 13.67 0.59 17.85
N ALA A 188 14.48 1.54 17.37
CA ALA A 188 14.30 2.15 16.06
C ALA A 188 14.40 1.12 14.92
N TYR A 189 15.34 0.17 14.99
CA TYR A 189 15.47 -0.87 13.97
C TYR A 189 14.45 -1.99 14.12
N ILE A 190 13.99 -2.35 15.33
CA ILE A 190 12.82 -3.24 15.51
C ILE A 190 11.59 -2.61 14.87
N PHE A 191 11.34 -1.31 15.13
CA PHE A 191 10.27 -0.59 14.43
C PHE A 191 10.43 -0.70 12.91
N ALA A 192 11.62 -0.41 12.36
CA ALA A 192 11.87 -0.47 10.92
C ALA A 192 11.57 -1.86 10.34
N ALA A 193 11.98 -2.92 11.02
CA ALA A 193 11.73 -4.29 10.61
C ALA A 193 10.22 -4.60 10.61
N LEU A 194 9.52 -4.38 11.73
CA LEU A 194 8.09 -4.66 11.86
C LEU A 194 7.25 -3.81 10.91
N PHE A 195 7.58 -2.52 10.77
CA PHE A 195 6.89 -1.61 9.86
C PHE A 195 7.07 -2.04 8.40
N GLY A 196 8.31 -2.40 8.03
CA GLY A 196 8.62 -2.89 6.68
C GLY A 196 7.93 -4.22 6.36
N ILE A 197 7.90 -5.16 7.31
CA ILE A 197 7.15 -6.43 7.21
C ILE A 197 5.66 -6.15 6.99
N GLY A 198 5.07 -5.33 7.86
CA GLY A 198 3.65 -4.99 7.80
C GLY A 198 3.27 -4.29 6.50
N PHE A 199 4.04 -3.26 6.12
CA PHE A 199 3.79 -2.50 4.90
C PHE A 199 4.01 -3.34 3.63
N GLY A 200 5.16 -4.03 3.54
CA GLY A 200 5.51 -4.83 2.37
C GLY A 200 4.53 -5.98 2.16
N GLY A 201 4.29 -6.77 3.20
CA GLY A 201 3.46 -7.97 3.11
C GLY A 201 2.00 -7.69 2.77
N ARG A 202 1.40 -6.61 3.34
CA ARG A 202 -0.01 -6.31 3.08
C ARG A 202 -0.29 -5.72 1.69
N ASN A 203 0.67 -5.02 1.09
CA ASN A 203 0.43 -4.20 -0.11
C ASN A 203 -0.07 -5.00 -1.32
N PRO A 204 0.58 -6.10 -1.74
CA PRO A 204 0.08 -6.93 -2.84
C PRO A 204 -1.25 -7.62 -2.51
N LEU A 205 -1.47 -7.95 -1.24
CA LEU A 205 -2.67 -8.65 -0.78
C LEU A 205 -3.90 -7.75 -0.80
N ALA A 206 -3.75 -6.47 -0.44
CA ALA A 206 -4.84 -5.50 -0.43
C ALA A 206 -5.49 -5.30 -1.80
N SER A 207 -4.72 -5.46 -2.89
CA SER A 207 -5.25 -5.43 -4.25
C SER A 207 -5.81 -6.79 -4.65
N SER A 208 -5.06 -7.88 -4.41
CA SER A 208 -5.43 -9.20 -4.89
C SER A 208 -6.68 -9.77 -4.22
N ILE A 209 -6.94 -9.47 -2.93
CA ILE A 209 -8.16 -9.93 -2.24
C ILE A 209 -9.43 -9.41 -2.89
N ARG A 210 -9.41 -8.18 -3.44
CA ARG A 210 -10.58 -7.62 -4.15
C ARG A 210 -10.82 -8.34 -5.47
N GLY A 211 -9.76 -8.70 -6.20
CA GLY A 211 -9.87 -9.52 -7.41
C GLY A 211 -10.47 -10.90 -7.14
N ASP A 212 -10.04 -11.55 -6.05
CA ASP A 212 -10.54 -12.87 -5.66
C ASP A 212 -12.00 -12.86 -5.18
N TYR A 213 -12.43 -11.77 -4.53
CA TYR A 213 -13.76 -11.68 -3.93
C TYR A 213 -14.81 -11.17 -4.90
N PHE A 214 -14.45 -10.25 -5.80
CA PHE A 214 -15.39 -9.53 -6.65
C PHE A 214 -15.23 -9.81 -8.15
N GLY A 215 -14.22 -10.62 -8.53
CA GLY A 215 -13.94 -10.93 -9.93
C GLY A 215 -13.14 -9.85 -10.64
N ARG A 216 -12.90 -10.06 -11.95
CA ARG A 216 -11.99 -9.22 -12.75
C ARG A 216 -12.70 -8.23 -13.66
N ALA A 217 -13.94 -8.50 -14.11
CA ALA A 217 -14.63 -7.68 -15.11
C ALA A 217 -14.85 -6.22 -14.68
N ASN A 218 -15.18 -5.99 -13.40
CA ASN A 218 -15.39 -4.65 -12.85
C ASN A 218 -14.31 -4.24 -11.85
N PHE A 219 -13.16 -4.91 -11.84
CA PHE A 219 -12.10 -4.72 -10.85
C PHE A 219 -11.70 -3.25 -10.68
N GLY A 220 -11.40 -2.54 -11.77
CA GLY A 220 -10.99 -1.14 -11.72
C GLY A 220 -12.05 -0.22 -11.11
N LYS A 221 -13.33 -0.43 -11.43
CA LYS A 221 -14.43 0.35 -10.86
C LYS A 221 -14.61 0.07 -9.37
N ILE A 222 -14.54 -1.19 -8.95
CA ILE A 222 -14.68 -1.61 -7.54
C ILE A 222 -13.49 -1.09 -6.73
N MET A 223 -12.27 -1.16 -7.28
CA MET A 223 -11.07 -0.60 -6.66
C MET A 223 -11.19 0.92 -6.48
N GLY A 224 -11.64 1.64 -7.52
CA GLY A 224 -11.81 3.10 -7.48
C GLY A 224 -12.79 3.53 -6.38
N VAL A 225 -13.97 2.92 -6.33
CA VAL A 225 -14.97 3.23 -5.28
C VAL A 225 -14.46 2.83 -3.89
N GLY A 226 -13.80 1.67 -3.77
CA GLY A 226 -13.19 1.22 -2.50
C GLY A 226 -12.01 2.08 -2.04
N ALA A 227 -11.40 2.87 -2.92
CA ALA A 227 -10.34 3.81 -2.57
C ALA A 227 -10.87 5.12 -1.95
N LEU A 228 -12.14 5.46 -2.11
CA LEU A 228 -12.70 6.71 -1.56
C LEU A 228 -12.57 6.78 -0.03
N PRO A 229 -13.04 5.79 0.77
CA PRO A 229 -12.84 5.81 2.22
C PRO A 229 -11.36 5.83 2.60
N MET A 230 -10.51 5.11 1.86
CA MET A 230 -9.07 5.07 2.09
C MET A 230 -8.45 6.46 1.92
N ASN A 231 -8.71 7.14 0.80
CA ASN A 231 -8.15 8.46 0.52
C ASN A 231 -8.59 9.49 1.57
N PHE A 232 -9.85 9.44 2.00
CA PHE A 232 -10.35 10.31 3.06
C PHE A 232 -9.56 10.10 4.37
N MET A 233 -9.36 8.86 4.78
CA MET A 233 -8.58 8.53 5.99
C MET A 233 -7.10 8.92 5.87
N MET A 234 -6.51 8.79 4.68
CA MET A 234 -5.12 9.22 4.42
C MET A 234 -4.90 10.72 4.61
N VAL A 235 -5.92 11.55 4.41
CA VAL A 235 -5.86 12.98 4.70
C VAL A 235 -6.01 13.25 6.20
N ILE A 236 -6.91 12.55 6.87
CA ILE A 236 -7.17 12.75 8.31
C ILE A 236 -5.97 12.37 9.17
N GLY A 237 -5.27 11.30 8.84
CA GLY A 237 -4.18 10.77 9.68
C GLY A 237 -3.07 11.78 9.98
N PRO A 238 -2.42 12.38 8.97
CA PRO A 238 -1.39 13.40 9.19
C PRO A 238 -1.92 14.63 9.91
N LEU A 239 -3.11 15.11 9.57
CA LEU A 239 -3.74 16.25 10.24
C LEU A 239 -3.98 15.95 11.72
N PHE A 240 -4.48 14.77 12.06
CA PHE A 240 -4.67 14.34 13.43
C PHE A 240 -3.35 14.26 14.20
N ALA A 241 -2.31 13.68 13.61
CA ALA A 241 -1.00 13.58 14.27
C ALA A 241 -0.38 14.97 14.50
N GLY A 242 -0.45 15.87 13.51
CA GLY A 242 0.02 17.25 13.63
C GLY A 242 -0.75 18.01 14.71
N TYR A 243 -2.09 17.96 14.67
CA TYR A 243 -2.94 18.61 15.68
C TYR A 243 -2.64 18.09 17.11
N MET A 244 -2.50 16.78 17.28
CA MET A 244 -2.13 16.22 18.60
C MET A 244 -0.77 16.71 19.07
N ARG A 245 0.19 16.82 18.17
CA ARG A 245 1.50 17.39 18.50
C ARG A 245 1.41 18.85 18.93
N ASP A 246 0.60 19.66 18.25
CA ASP A 246 0.44 21.09 18.58
C ASP A 246 -0.24 21.30 19.93
N VAL A 247 -1.23 20.46 20.27
CA VAL A 247 -1.98 20.58 21.54
C VAL A 247 -1.24 19.94 22.71
N THR A 248 -0.56 18.80 22.50
CA THR A 248 0.06 18.04 23.61
C THR A 248 1.57 18.24 23.72
N GLY A 249 2.18 18.93 22.76
CA GLY A 249 3.63 19.10 22.68
C GLY A 249 4.40 17.86 22.24
N SER A 250 3.71 16.74 21.91
CA SER A 250 4.34 15.47 21.56
C SER A 250 3.55 14.70 20.50
N TYR A 251 4.24 13.99 19.63
CA TYR A 251 3.62 13.06 18.67
C TYR A 251 3.06 11.79 19.32
N SER A 252 3.43 11.46 20.56
CA SER A 252 3.11 10.19 21.20
C SER A 252 1.62 9.89 21.25
N VAL A 253 0.79 10.86 21.63
CA VAL A 253 -0.66 10.71 21.72
C VAL A 253 -1.28 10.46 20.34
N GLY A 254 -0.87 11.25 19.34
CA GLY A 254 -1.34 11.08 17.95
C GLY A 254 -1.01 9.71 17.40
N PHE A 255 0.22 9.26 17.59
CA PHE A 255 0.66 7.96 17.10
C PHE A 255 0.06 6.76 17.87
N LEU A 256 -0.22 6.91 19.18
CA LEU A 256 -1.01 5.89 19.91
C LEU A 256 -2.42 5.76 19.35
N GLY A 257 -3.09 6.87 19.04
CA GLY A 257 -4.39 6.85 18.35
C GLY A 257 -4.31 6.14 17.00
N LEU A 258 -3.24 6.41 16.23
CA LEU A 258 -3.00 5.74 14.95
C LEU A 258 -2.71 4.23 15.11
N ALA A 259 -2.01 3.81 16.18
CA ALA A 259 -1.80 2.40 16.48
C ALA A 259 -3.13 1.68 16.75
N VAL A 260 -4.03 2.31 17.49
CA VAL A 260 -5.39 1.80 17.70
C VAL A 260 -6.14 1.69 16.36
N CYS A 261 -6.05 2.68 15.49
CA CYS A 261 -6.66 2.64 14.16
C CYS A 261 -6.08 1.48 13.32
N ALA A 262 -4.76 1.28 13.32
CA ALA A 262 -4.12 0.17 12.62
C ALA A 262 -4.57 -1.19 13.17
N PHE A 263 -4.69 -1.31 14.49
CA PHE A 263 -5.19 -2.49 15.16
C PHE A 263 -6.63 -2.81 14.78
N LEU A 264 -7.53 -1.82 14.85
CA LEU A 264 -8.91 -1.96 14.41
C LEU A 264 -8.99 -2.33 12.93
N GLY A 265 -8.21 -1.65 12.07
CA GLY A 265 -8.11 -1.98 10.65
C GLY A 265 -7.66 -3.41 10.39
N SER A 266 -6.74 -3.95 11.21
CA SER A 266 -6.30 -5.35 11.10
C SER A 266 -7.41 -6.33 11.46
N ILE A 267 -8.19 -6.04 12.50
CA ILE A 267 -9.34 -6.85 12.91
C ILE A 267 -10.44 -6.86 11.83
N LEU A 268 -10.70 -5.73 11.16
CA LEU A 268 -11.67 -5.68 10.07
C LEU A 268 -11.32 -6.66 8.94
N PHE A 269 -10.03 -6.84 8.64
CA PHE A 269 -9.62 -7.83 7.64
C PHE A 269 -9.93 -9.27 8.06
N LEU A 270 -9.81 -9.59 9.35
CA LEU A 270 -10.14 -10.93 9.85
C LEU A 270 -11.58 -11.32 9.53
N PHE A 271 -12.50 -10.36 9.69
CA PHE A 271 -13.93 -10.56 9.43
C PHE A 271 -14.32 -10.41 7.94
N ALA A 272 -13.40 -9.97 7.09
CA ALA A 272 -13.63 -9.84 5.66
C ALA A 272 -13.60 -11.22 4.99
N THR A 273 -14.69 -11.97 5.08
CA THR A 273 -14.88 -13.26 4.40
C THR A 273 -15.40 -13.06 2.99
N ARG A 274 -15.11 -14.03 2.07
CA ARG A 274 -15.59 -13.99 0.70
C ARG A 274 -17.13 -13.91 0.71
N PRO A 275 -17.73 -12.94 0.01
CA PRO A 275 -19.18 -12.83 -0.07
C PRO A 275 -19.77 -14.00 -0.89
N PRO A 276 -21.03 -14.40 -0.63
CA PRO A 276 -21.72 -15.35 -1.47
C PRO A 276 -21.91 -14.78 -2.88
N ASP A 277 -21.97 -15.67 -3.85
CA ASP A 277 -22.13 -15.29 -5.25
C ASP A 277 -23.43 -14.52 -5.47
N PRO A 278 -23.43 -13.46 -6.32
CA PRO A 278 -24.64 -12.68 -6.56
C PRO A 278 -25.68 -13.54 -7.26
N ILE A 279 -26.88 -13.61 -6.68
CA ILE A 279 -28.02 -14.32 -7.27
C ILE A 279 -28.46 -13.56 -8.52
N ARG A 280 -28.03 -14.00 -9.68
CA ARG A 280 -28.55 -13.51 -10.96
C ARG A 280 -29.75 -14.36 -11.34
N THR A 281 -30.94 -13.82 -11.19
CA THR A 281 -32.14 -14.41 -11.82
C THR A 281 -31.87 -14.42 -13.33
N ASN A 282 -31.71 -15.63 -13.88
CA ASN A 282 -31.56 -15.87 -15.32
C ASN A 282 -32.82 -15.37 -16.05
N LYS A 283 -32.87 -14.08 -16.41
CA LYS A 283 -33.94 -13.49 -17.24
C LYS A 283 -33.77 -13.79 -18.75
N PHE A 284 -32.80 -14.64 -19.12
CA PHE A 284 -32.58 -15.06 -20.49
C PHE A 284 -32.52 -16.59 -20.59
N ARG A 285 -33.64 -17.26 -20.24
CA ARG A 285 -34.01 -18.57 -20.76
C ARG A 285 -35.46 -18.44 -21.23
N ALA A 286 -35.64 -17.86 -22.37
CA ALA A 286 -36.81 -18.03 -23.24
C ALA A 286 -36.33 -17.82 -24.67
#